data_e9f3c7a6d5e855628c728f7cc1b484fc
#
_entry.id   e9f3c7a6d5e855628c728f7cc1b484fc
#
_cell.length_a   1.000
_cell.length_b   1.000
_cell.length_c   1.000
_cell.angle_alpha   90.00
_cell.angle_beta   90.00
_cell.angle_gamma   90.00
#
_symmetry.space_group_name_H-M   'P 1'
#
loop_
_entity.id
_entity.type
_entity.pdbx_description
1 polymer ?
#
loop_
_entity_poly.entity_id
_entity_poly.type
_entity_poly.pdbx_seq_one_letter_code
_entity_poly.pdbx_strand_id
1 'polypeptide(L)'
;LFSQWLAIKKYANKRGISIIGDMPIYVANDSADVWANKEIFKLNPELKASELAGCPPDCFSPDGQLWGNPVYDWKKLKKQKYSWWIERLNQSFKIYDIVRIDHFRGFESYYSVKAGSNTARKGLWRKGGGKSFFDALPKEFKNKIIAENLGFLTKEVDELLKYTGFPGMKVLQFSFDSRDD
;
A
#
# COMPACT_ATOMS: atom_id res chain seq x y z
N LEU A 1 21.54 15.22 5.74
CA LEU A 1 20.40 14.42 6.23
C LEU A 1 20.55 12.93 5.89
N PHE A 2 20.71 12.55 4.58
CA PHE A 2 20.79 11.15 4.17
C PHE A 2 22.01 10.41 4.77
N SER A 3 23.19 11.05 4.80
CA SER A 3 24.39 10.50 5.44
C SER A 3 24.21 10.24 6.95
N GLN A 4 23.52 11.14 7.65
CA GLN A 4 23.21 10.99 9.07
C GLN A 4 22.27 9.80 9.30
N TRP A 5 21.22 9.64 8.47
CA TRP A 5 20.32 8.50 8.54
C TRP A 5 21.05 7.18 8.34
N LEU A 6 21.90 7.09 7.31
CA LEU A 6 22.68 5.88 7.05
C LEU A 6 23.67 5.56 8.18
N ALA A 7 24.21 6.57 8.85
CA ALA A 7 25.05 6.36 10.03
C ALA A 7 24.24 5.75 11.19
N ILE A 8 23.02 6.24 11.44
CA ILE A 8 22.11 5.69 12.46
C ILE A 8 21.71 4.26 12.10
N LYS A 9 21.31 4.00 10.84
CA LYS A 9 20.98 2.65 10.37
C LYS A 9 22.16 1.68 10.59
N LYS A 10 23.36 2.08 10.19
CA LYS A 10 24.58 1.29 10.39
C LYS A 10 24.86 1.01 11.87
N TYR A 11 24.62 2.01 12.73
CA TYR A 11 24.79 1.86 14.17
C TYR A 11 23.80 0.84 14.76
N ALA A 12 22.52 0.91 14.36
CA ALA A 12 21.49 -0.05 14.76
C ALA A 12 21.82 -1.47 14.28
N ASN A 13 22.13 -1.63 12.99
CA ASN A 13 22.44 -2.93 12.40
C ASN A 13 23.64 -3.62 13.06
N LYS A 14 24.69 -2.87 13.43
CA LYS A 14 25.84 -3.42 14.17
C LYS A 14 25.47 -3.98 15.56
N ARG A 15 24.29 -3.66 16.08
CA ARG A 15 23.72 -4.16 17.33
C ARG A 15 22.63 -5.21 17.15
N GLY A 16 22.49 -5.73 15.92
CA GLY A 16 21.44 -6.71 15.59
C GLY A 16 20.04 -6.11 15.51
N ILE A 17 19.89 -4.78 15.41
CA ILE A 17 18.60 -4.09 15.31
C ILE A 17 18.32 -3.77 13.85
N SER A 18 17.20 -4.26 13.33
CA SER A 18 16.70 -3.93 12.00
C SER A 18 15.71 -2.76 12.08
N ILE A 19 15.77 -1.87 11.09
CA ILE A 19 14.85 -0.74 10.98
C ILE A 19 13.75 -1.10 9.98
N ILE A 20 12.51 -1.06 10.45
CA ILE A 20 11.32 -1.27 9.62
C ILE A 20 10.80 0.11 9.18
N GLY A 21 10.74 0.32 7.87
CA GLY A 21 10.08 1.48 7.27
C GLY A 21 8.62 1.20 6.97
N ASP A 22 7.84 2.25 6.86
CA ASP A 22 6.44 2.18 6.50
C ASP A 22 6.21 2.77 5.10
N MET A 23 5.42 2.06 4.28
CA MET A 23 5.12 2.46 2.93
C MET A 23 3.60 2.43 2.72
N PRO A 24 2.94 3.60 2.73
CA PRO A 24 1.53 3.64 2.36
C PRO A 24 1.34 3.17 0.91
N ILE A 25 0.29 2.40 0.66
CA ILE A 25 0.00 1.95 -0.72
C ILE A 25 -0.19 3.15 -1.66
N TYR A 26 -0.87 4.20 -1.21
CA TYR A 26 -1.12 5.39 -2.01
C TYR A 26 -0.15 6.52 -1.68
N VAL A 27 -0.04 7.46 -2.62
CA VAL A 27 0.71 8.71 -2.48
C VAL A 27 -0.26 9.89 -2.44
N ALA A 28 0.17 11.02 -1.88
CA ALA A 28 -0.64 12.22 -1.84
C ALA A 28 -0.92 12.76 -3.25
N ASN A 29 -2.11 13.33 -3.46
CA ASN A 29 -2.53 13.83 -4.76
C ASN A 29 -1.62 14.98 -5.27
N ASP A 30 -1.05 15.76 -4.38
CA ASP A 30 -0.12 16.87 -4.62
C ASP A 30 1.36 16.47 -4.51
N SER A 31 1.65 15.16 -4.50
CA SER A 31 3.03 14.66 -4.39
C SER A 31 3.82 14.81 -5.69
N ALA A 32 5.14 14.82 -5.55
CA ALA A 32 6.07 14.74 -6.69
C ALA A 32 5.84 13.44 -7.51
N ASP A 33 5.42 12.35 -6.87
CA ASP A 33 5.11 11.09 -7.53
C ASP A 33 3.97 11.24 -8.54
N VAL A 34 2.87 11.87 -8.15
CA VAL A 34 1.72 12.12 -9.04
C VAL A 34 2.11 13.10 -10.16
N TRP A 35 2.84 14.14 -9.81
CA TRP A 35 3.30 15.15 -10.78
C TRP A 35 4.22 14.56 -11.85
N ALA A 36 5.15 13.70 -11.47
CA ALA A 36 6.14 13.13 -12.38
C ALA A 36 5.62 11.91 -13.16
N ASN A 37 4.61 11.19 -12.66
CA ASN A 37 4.15 9.89 -13.18
C ASN A 37 2.64 9.88 -13.41
N LYS A 38 2.10 10.94 -14.00
CA LYS A 38 0.65 11.16 -14.20
C LYS A 38 -0.06 9.98 -14.85
N GLU A 39 0.62 9.30 -15.75
CA GLU A 39 0.09 8.21 -16.55
C GLU A 39 -0.26 6.96 -15.75
N ILE A 40 0.35 6.74 -14.58
CA ILE A 40 0.05 5.57 -13.74
C ILE A 40 -1.11 5.78 -12.75
N PHE A 41 -1.67 6.97 -12.71
CA PHE A 41 -2.81 7.31 -11.86
C PHE A 41 -4.07 7.53 -12.68
N LYS A 42 -5.23 7.32 -12.09
CA LYS A 42 -6.52 7.64 -12.70
C LYS A 42 -6.81 9.13 -12.54
N LEU A 43 -6.34 9.90 -13.50
CA LEU A 43 -6.56 11.35 -13.56
C LEU A 43 -7.53 11.69 -14.70
N ASN A 44 -8.23 12.82 -14.55
CA ASN A 44 -9.04 13.42 -15.61
C ASN A 44 -8.16 14.30 -16.55
N PRO A 45 -8.71 14.88 -17.62
CA PRO A 45 -7.93 15.75 -18.55
C PRO A 45 -7.29 16.97 -17.86
N GLU A 46 -7.86 17.48 -16.76
CA GLU A 46 -7.30 18.57 -15.97
C GLU A 46 -6.23 18.09 -14.96
N LEU A 47 -5.78 16.84 -15.08
CA LEU A 47 -4.79 16.20 -14.20
C LEU A 47 -5.22 16.12 -12.71
N LYS A 48 -6.52 16.15 -12.44
CA LYS A 48 -7.08 15.91 -11.11
C LYS A 48 -7.50 14.46 -10.99
N ALA A 49 -7.44 13.91 -9.79
CA ALA A 49 -7.92 12.56 -9.55
C ALA A 49 -9.39 12.40 -9.99
N SER A 50 -9.68 11.40 -10.79
CA SER A 50 -11.05 11.03 -11.20
C SER A 50 -11.72 10.11 -10.19
N GLU A 51 -10.92 9.31 -9.52
CA GLU A 51 -11.32 8.39 -8.45
C GLU A 51 -10.31 8.52 -7.30
N LEU A 52 -10.82 8.45 -6.06
CA LEU A 52 -10.04 8.54 -4.84
C LEU A 52 -10.07 7.21 -4.08
N ALA A 53 -8.98 6.91 -3.39
CA ALA A 53 -8.90 5.78 -2.49
C ALA A 53 -9.68 6.05 -1.21
N GLY A 54 -10.18 4.98 -0.59
CA GLY A 54 -10.88 5.04 0.67
C GLY A 54 -11.22 3.65 1.20
N CYS A 55 -12.08 3.62 2.23
CA CYS A 55 -12.68 2.42 2.77
C CYS A 55 -14.21 2.54 2.79
N PRO A 56 -14.96 1.44 2.62
CA PRO A 56 -16.40 1.45 2.79
C PRO A 56 -16.79 1.76 4.24
N PRO A 57 -18.05 2.09 4.51
CA PRO A 57 -18.59 2.16 5.86
C PRO A 57 -18.34 0.88 6.66
N ASP A 58 -17.97 1.06 7.92
CA ASP A 58 -17.76 -0.01 8.90
C ASP A 58 -18.25 0.41 10.30
N CYS A 59 -17.99 -0.41 11.32
CA CYS A 59 -18.39 -0.11 12.69
C CYS A 59 -17.67 1.10 13.31
N PHE A 60 -16.53 1.50 12.76
CA PHE A 60 -15.75 2.65 13.24
C PHE A 60 -16.08 3.94 12.47
N SER A 61 -16.54 3.84 11.22
CA SER A 61 -16.84 4.97 10.34
C SER A 61 -18.12 4.73 9.52
N PRO A 62 -19.28 5.24 9.98
CA PRO A 62 -20.55 5.07 9.28
C PRO A 62 -20.60 5.68 7.86
N ASP A 63 -19.72 6.62 7.57
CA ASP A 63 -19.57 7.26 6.25
C ASP A 63 -18.47 6.65 5.40
N GLY A 64 -17.76 5.65 5.95
CA GLY A 64 -16.51 5.15 5.40
C GLY A 64 -15.40 6.19 5.50
N GLN A 65 -14.28 5.94 4.86
CA GLN A 65 -13.12 6.82 4.88
C GLN A 65 -12.77 7.29 3.47
N LEU A 66 -12.63 8.59 3.28
CA LEU A 66 -12.08 9.21 2.09
C LEU A 66 -10.63 9.61 2.38
N TRP A 67 -9.68 8.97 1.74
CA TRP A 67 -8.25 9.24 2.00
C TRP A 67 -7.70 10.37 1.14
N GLY A 68 -8.39 10.74 0.07
CA GLY A 68 -7.97 11.83 -0.82
C GLY A 68 -6.84 11.47 -1.80
N ASN A 69 -6.31 10.28 -1.74
CA ASN A 69 -5.24 9.82 -2.61
C ASN A 69 -5.80 9.37 -3.97
N PRO A 70 -5.13 9.68 -5.09
CA PRO A 70 -5.51 9.13 -6.39
C PRO A 70 -5.25 7.62 -6.42
N VAL A 71 -6.12 6.89 -7.09
CA VAL A 71 -5.93 5.45 -7.27
C VAL A 71 -5.10 5.16 -8.52
N TYR A 72 -4.41 4.02 -8.51
CA TYR A 72 -3.56 3.60 -9.62
C TYR A 72 -4.35 3.10 -10.82
N ASP A 73 -3.81 3.34 -12.01
CA ASP A 73 -4.16 2.59 -13.22
C ASP A 73 -3.29 1.33 -13.29
N TRP A 74 -3.77 0.25 -12.69
CA TRP A 74 -3.05 -1.03 -12.63
C TRP A 74 -2.75 -1.63 -14.01
N LYS A 75 -3.54 -1.28 -15.04
CA LYS A 75 -3.28 -1.74 -16.41
C LYS A 75 -2.03 -1.06 -16.98
N LYS A 76 -1.88 0.23 -16.74
CA LYS A 76 -0.70 1.00 -17.18
C LYS A 76 0.54 0.59 -16.37
N LEU A 77 0.41 0.42 -15.05
CA LEU A 77 1.49 -0.11 -14.22
C LEU A 77 1.97 -1.48 -14.71
N LYS A 78 1.05 -2.39 -15.04
CA LYS A 78 1.40 -3.69 -15.62
C LYS A 78 2.12 -3.58 -16.97
N LYS A 79 1.65 -2.69 -17.85
CA LYS A 79 2.30 -2.41 -19.16
C LYS A 79 3.74 -1.92 -18.99
N GLN A 80 4.02 -1.16 -17.95
CA GLN A 80 5.36 -0.68 -17.57
C GLN A 80 6.13 -1.71 -16.72
N LYS A 81 5.65 -2.97 -16.61
CA LYS A 81 6.26 -4.01 -15.77
C LYS A 81 6.44 -3.57 -14.32
N TYR A 82 5.55 -2.72 -13.84
CA TYR A 82 5.56 -2.17 -12.47
C TYR A 82 6.85 -1.43 -12.07
N SER A 83 7.58 -0.87 -13.04
CA SER A 83 8.89 -0.23 -12.83
C SER A 83 8.85 0.86 -11.75
N TRP A 84 7.81 1.70 -11.73
CA TRP A 84 7.65 2.72 -10.69
C TRP A 84 7.57 2.13 -9.28
N TRP A 85 6.81 1.05 -9.10
CA TRP A 85 6.70 0.38 -7.80
C TRP A 85 8.00 -0.30 -7.38
N ILE A 86 8.70 -0.93 -8.33
CA ILE A 86 10.01 -1.56 -8.08
C ILE A 86 11.01 -0.50 -7.64
N GLU A 87 11.04 0.66 -8.30
CA GLU A 87 11.94 1.75 -7.92
C GLU A 87 11.57 2.34 -6.55
N ARG A 88 10.29 2.51 -6.25
CA ARG A 88 9.80 2.97 -4.93
C ARG A 88 10.26 2.06 -3.81
N LEU A 89 10.16 0.74 -4.00
CA LEU A 89 10.66 -0.25 -3.05
C LEU A 89 12.19 -0.22 -2.96
N ASN A 90 12.90 -0.12 -4.08
CA ASN A 90 14.35 0.02 -4.11
C ASN A 90 14.84 1.21 -3.27
N GLN A 91 14.21 2.37 -3.43
CA GLN A 91 14.58 3.55 -2.65
C GLN A 91 14.32 3.34 -1.16
N SER A 92 13.21 2.70 -0.81
CA SER A 92 12.90 2.38 0.59
C SER A 92 13.91 1.43 1.19
N PHE A 93 14.37 0.41 0.48
CA PHE A 93 15.39 -0.54 0.98
C PHE A 93 16.79 0.07 1.13
N LYS A 94 17.08 1.22 0.49
CA LYS A 94 18.31 1.97 0.79
C LYS A 94 18.32 2.53 2.22
N ILE A 95 17.15 2.93 2.71
CA ILE A 95 17.02 3.59 4.02
C ILE A 95 16.47 2.69 5.12
N TYR A 96 15.76 1.62 4.79
CA TYR A 96 15.21 0.64 5.73
C TYR A 96 15.79 -0.76 5.48
N ASP A 97 15.70 -1.62 6.45
CA ASP A 97 16.06 -3.04 6.31
C ASP A 97 14.87 -3.87 5.85
N ILE A 98 13.68 -3.52 6.36
CA ILE A 98 12.40 -4.13 6.06
C ILE A 98 11.41 -3.01 5.77
N VAL A 99 10.43 -3.27 4.90
CA VAL A 99 9.35 -2.34 4.59
C VAL A 99 8.01 -2.98 4.93
N ARG A 100 7.21 -2.33 5.78
CA ARG A 100 5.81 -2.64 5.95
C ARG A 100 5.02 -1.96 4.83
N ILE A 101 4.36 -2.76 4.00
CA ILE A 101 3.41 -2.23 3.02
C ILE A 101 2.06 -2.08 3.69
N ASP A 102 1.64 -0.84 3.86
CA ASP A 102 0.36 -0.47 4.42
C ASP A 102 -0.79 -0.77 3.45
N HIS A 103 -1.93 -1.21 3.98
CA HIS A 103 -3.13 -1.56 3.23
C HIS A 103 -2.87 -2.61 2.12
N PHE A 104 -2.21 -3.72 2.47
CA PHE A 104 -1.85 -4.81 1.53
C PHE A 104 -3.04 -5.32 0.72
N ARG A 105 -4.25 -5.33 1.32
CA ARG A 105 -5.45 -5.76 0.59
C ARG A 105 -5.71 -4.98 -0.70
N GLY A 106 -5.25 -3.73 -0.80
CA GLY A 106 -5.41 -2.89 -1.98
C GLY A 106 -4.71 -3.44 -3.23
N PHE A 107 -3.75 -4.35 -3.08
CA PHE A 107 -3.15 -5.07 -4.21
C PHE A 107 -4.05 -6.17 -4.75
N GLU A 108 -4.93 -6.75 -3.94
CA GLU A 108 -5.97 -7.68 -4.40
C GLU A 108 -7.16 -6.89 -4.94
N SER A 109 -7.77 -6.09 -4.09
CA SER A 109 -8.87 -5.19 -4.44
C SER A 109 -8.84 -3.95 -3.55
N TYR A 110 -9.06 -2.81 -4.16
CA TYR A 110 -9.12 -1.52 -3.49
C TYR A 110 -10.50 -0.89 -3.62
N TYR A 111 -10.88 -0.11 -2.61
CA TYR A 111 -12.13 0.63 -2.63
C TYR A 111 -11.92 1.99 -3.26
N SER A 112 -12.69 2.29 -4.30
CA SER A 112 -12.56 3.48 -5.12
C SER A 112 -13.84 4.31 -5.02
N VAL A 113 -13.69 5.58 -4.73
CA VAL A 113 -14.79 6.54 -4.61
C VAL A 113 -14.64 7.61 -5.69
N LYS A 114 -15.75 8.02 -6.31
CA LYS A 114 -15.74 9.08 -7.32
C LYS A 114 -15.22 10.39 -6.70
N ALA A 115 -14.32 11.09 -7.37
CA ALA A 115 -13.86 12.39 -6.93
C ALA A 115 -15.03 13.39 -6.80
N GLY A 116 -14.96 14.25 -5.79
CA GLY A 116 -16.04 15.19 -5.45
C GLY A 116 -17.12 14.60 -4.54
N SER A 117 -17.02 13.32 -4.15
CA SER A 117 -17.90 12.76 -3.12
C SER A 117 -17.53 13.27 -1.72
N ASN A 118 -18.53 13.50 -0.89
CA ASN A 118 -18.35 13.96 0.50
C ASN A 118 -18.18 12.80 1.49
N THR A 119 -18.58 11.59 1.10
CA THR A 119 -18.46 10.36 1.92
C THR A 119 -18.01 9.19 1.06
N ALA A 120 -17.56 8.14 1.68
CA ALA A 120 -17.18 6.89 1.01
C ALA A 120 -18.34 5.87 0.91
N ARG A 121 -19.57 6.25 1.25
CA ARG A 121 -20.76 5.34 1.21
C ARG A 121 -21.02 4.74 -0.17
N LYS A 122 -20.72 5.48 -1.24
CA LYS A 122 -20.96 5.07 -2.64
C LYS A 122 -19.63 4.87 -3.38
N GLY A 123 -18.86 3.89 -2.97
CA GLY A 123 -17.65 3.48 -3.68
C GLY A 123 -17.80 2.11 -4.32
N LEU A 124 -16.79 1.69 -5.04
CA LEU A 124 -16.74 0.42 -5.77
C LEU A 124 -15.44 -0.32 -5.47
N TRP A 125 -15.54 -1.61 -5.22
CA TRP A 125 -14.38 -2.48 -5.18
C TRP A 125 -13.83 -2.73 -6.59
N ARG A 126 -12.54 -2.53 -6.77
CA ARG A 126 -11.82 -2.72 -8.02
C ARG A 126 -10.60 -3.59 -7.82
N LYS A 127 -10.28 -4.43 -8.80
CA LYS A 127 -9.10 -5.29 -8.71
C LYS A 127 -7.81 -4.49 -8.77
N GLY A 128 -6.86 -4.84 -7.89
CA GLY A 128 -5.50 -4.33 -7.85
C GLY A 128 -4.54 -5.04 -8.81
N GLY A 129 -3.24 -4.96 -8.53
CA GLY A 129 -2.20 -5.61 -9.33
C GLY A 129 -2.16 -7.13 -9.18
N GLY A 130 -2.66 -7.65 -8.05
CA GLY A 130 -2.75 -9.07 -7.76
C GLY A 130 -1.40 -9.80 -7.87
N LYS A 131 -1.45 -11.09 -8.15
CA LYS A 131 -0.26 -11.95 -8.29
C LYS A 131 0.75 -11.39 -9.31
N SER A 132 0.24 -10.81 -10.41
CA SER A 132 1.13 -10.30 -11.47
C SER A 132 2.05 -9.16 -11.02
N PHE A 133 1.64 -8.39 -10.01
CA PHE A 133 2.49 -7.37 -9.40
C PHE A 133 3.62 -8.02 -8.60
N PHE A 134 3.28 -8.98 -7.72
CA PHE A 134 4.28 -9.64 -6.86
C PHE A 134 5.24 -10.54 -7.64
N ASP A 135 4.79 -11.10 -8.77
CA ASP A 135 5.66 -11.87 -9.68
C ASP A 135 6.72 -11.00 -10.37
N ALA A 136 6.41 -9.71 -10.58
CA ALA A 136 7.33 -8.76 -11.19
C ALA A 136 8.39 -8.23 -10.21
N LEU A 137 8.21 -8.43 -8.90
CA LEU A 137 9.17 -7.95 -7.90
C LEU A 137 10.47 -8.78 -7.94
N PRO A 138 11.64 -8.13 -7.79
CA PRO A 138 12.91 -8.82 -7.61
C PRO A 138 12.86 -9.83 -6.44
N LYS A 139 13.49 -11.00 -6.62
CA LYS A 139 13.45 -12.07 -5.61
C LYS A 139 14.01 -11.64 -4.25
N GLU A 140 15.00 -10.76 -4.24
CA GLU A 140 15.64 -10.22 -3.04
C GLU A 140 14.70 -9.33 -2.19
N PHE A 141 13.55 -8.90 -2.74
CA PHE A 141 12.57 -8.12 -1.97
C PHE A 141 11.71 -9.00 -1.06
N LYS A 142 11.54 -10.29 -1.40
CA LYS A 142 10.58 -11.17 -0.72
C LYS A 142 10.79 -11.28 0.80
N ASN A 143 12.05 -11.27 1.24
CA ASN A 143 12.38 -11.38 2.67
C ASN A 143 12.46 -10.03 3.40
N LYS A 144 12.09 -8.94 2.72
CA LYS A 144 12.19 -7.57 3.23
C LYS A 144 10.85 -6.86 3.29
N ILE A 145 9.74 -7.57 3.07
CA ILE A 145 8.41 -7.00 3.05
C ILE A 145 7.57 -7.64 4.15
N ILE A 146 6.85 -6.80 4.89
CA ILE A 146 5.76 -7.17 5.79
C ILE A 146 4.47 -6.63 5.19
N ALA A 147 3.43 -7.45 5.12
CA ALA A 147 2.13 -7.03 4.62
C ALA A 147 1.24 -6.59 5.80
N GLU A 148 0.73 -5.36 5.77
CA GLU A 148 -0.35 -4.96 6.66
C GLU A 148 -1.66 -5.59 6.14
N ASN A 149 -2.16 -6.58 6.88
CA ASN A 149 -3.36 -7.34 6.58
C ASN A 149 -4.39 -7.21 7.71
N LEU A 150 -4.63 -6.00 8.18
CA LEU A 150 -5.62 -5.70 9.21
C LEU A 150 -6.94 -5.24 8.57
N GLY A 151 -7.99 -5.17 9.39
CA GLY A 151 -9.32 -4.73 8.98
C GLY A 151 -10.10 -5.79 8.20
N PHE A 152 -10.95 -5.36 7.27
CA PHE A 152 -11.83 -6.27 6.54
C PHE A 152 -11.06 -7.11 5.50
N LEU A 153 -10.83 -8.37 5.81
CA LEU A 153 -10.15 -9.32 4.95
C LEU A 153 -11.16 -10.24 4.24
N THR A 154 -10.84 -10.60 3.01
CA THR A 154 -11.57 -11.62 2.24
C THR A 154 -10.65 -12.81 1.98
N LYS A 155 -11.25 -13.94 1.61
CA LYS A 155 -10.51 -15.15 1.24
C LYS A 155 -9.46 -14.89 0.15
N GLU A 156 -9.78 -14.02 -0.82
CA GLU A 156 -8.88 -13.67 -1.91
C GLU A 156 -7.65 -12.89 -1.44
N VAL A 157 -7.81 -12.04 -0.42
CA VAL A 157 -6.68 -11.32 0.22
C VAL A 157 -5.78 -12.30 0.95
N ASP A 158 -6.35 -13.26 1.69
CA ASP A 158 -5.59 -14.30 2.38
C ASP A 158 -4.85 -15.21 1.40
N GLU A 159 -5.50 -15.58 0.29
CA GLU A 159 -4.88 -16.34 -0.79
C GLU A 159 -3.71 -15.57 -1.43
N LEU A 160 -3.86 -14.27 -1.63
CA LEU A 160 -2.79 -13.42 -2.14
C LEU A 160 -1.63 -13.34 -1.15
N LEU A 161 -1.92 -13.16 0.14
CA LEU A 161 -0.88 -13.12 1.18
C LEU A 161 -0.11 -14.45 1.24
N LYS A 162 -0.81 -15.57 1.26
CA LYS A 162 -0.19 -16.91 1.19
C LYS A 162 0.66 -17.09 -0.06
N TYR A 163 0.18 -16.60 -1.21
CA TYR A 163 0.91 -16.66 -2.48
C TYR A 163 2.23 -15.89 -2.42
N THR A 164 2.25 -14.71 -1.81
CA THR A 164 3.48 -13.90 -1.70
C THR A 164 4.49 -14.49 -0.72
N GLY A 165 4.03 -15.23 0.28
CA GLY A 165 4.83 -15.70 1.41
C GLY A 165 5.26 -14.58 2.36
N PHE A 166 4.69 -13.39 2.26
CA PHE A 166 5.01 -12.30 3.18
C PHE A 166 4.43 -12.55 4.56
N PRO A 167 5.14 -12.20 5.64
CA PRO A 167 4.56 -12.16 6.95
C PRO A 167 3.47 -11.08 7.01
N GLY A 168 2.33 -11.44 7.60
CA GLY A 168 1.28 -10.50 7.96
C GLY A 168 1.51 -9.87 9.32
N MET A 169 0.57 -9.06 9.78
CA MET A 169 0.63 -8.39 11.07
C MET A 169 -0.42 -8.95 12.04
N LYS A 170 -0.08 -8.94 13.31
CA LYS A 170 -1.00 -9.18 14.43
C LYS A 170 -0.86 -8.02 15.41
N VAL A 171 -1.99 -7.44 15.81
CA VAL A 171 -2.04 -6.41 16.85
C VAL A 171 -2.39 -7.11 18.15
N LEU A 172 -1.45 -7.13 19.11
CA LEU A 172 -1.61 -7.89 20.35
C LEU A 172 -2.86 -7.45 21.12
N GLN A 173 -3.19 -6.16 21.12
CA GLN A 173 -4.37 -5.62 21.78
C GLN A 173 -5.67 -6.27 21.29
N PHE A 174 -5.76 -6.63 20.00
CA PHE A 174 -6.95 -7.28 19.44
C PHE A 174 -7.17 -8.69 19.98
N SER A 175 -6.12 -9.34 20.51
CA SER A 175 -6.25 -10.66 21.14
C SER A 175 -6.98 -10.62 22.50
N PHE A 176 -7.21 -9.43 23.05
CA PHE A 176 -7.93 -9.21 24.30
C PHE A 176 -9.31 -8.58 24.08
N ASP A 177 -9.72 -8.41 22.83
CA ASP A 177 -11.04 -7.88 22.50
C ASP A 177 -12.07 -9.02 22.51
N SER A 178 -12.98 -9.02 23.50
CA SER A 178 -14.00 -10.04 23.69
C SER A 178 -15.15 -9.98 22.68
N ARG A 179 -15.02 -9.18 21.63
CA ARG A 179 -16.04 -9.00 20.59
C ARG A 179 -15.92 -9.99 19.43
N ASP A 180 -14.94 -10.88 19.46
CA ASP A 180 -14.66 -11.87 18.41
C ASP A 180 -15.08 -13.31 18.84
N ASP A 181 -16.17 -13.46 19.61
CA ASP A 181 -16.83 -14.74 19.88
C ASP A 181 -18.05 -14.93 18.96
#